data_c24453188bec5dd81a9cf09a366f6bf2
#
_entry.id   c24453188bec5dd81a9cf09a366f6bf2
#
_cell.length_a   1.000
_cell.length_b   1.000
_cell.length_c   1.000
_cell.angle_alpha   90.00
_cell.angle_beta   90.00
_cell.angle_gamma   90.00
#
_symmetry.space_group_name_H-M   'P 1'
#
loop_
_entity.id
_entity.type
_entity.pdbx_description
1 polymer ?
#
loop_
_entity_poly.entity_id
_entity_poly.type
_entity_poly.pdbx_seq_one_letter_code
_entity_poly.pdbx_strand_id
1 'polypeptide(L)'
;MTVQYNLANIRTLLNEGFNDEALRSFCHDEPKFKPVFDQLAQTTGKAKIVGLMVEHATQHLLLESLLIWAKEHNPTRYEKHQPYYVPAHLFICYKRRAESDQKLATYLYQFLAQHSHDVFIDQTLRTGDAWLEQIDQQIKASDFLIVLLSKESADSEMVQAEISRAYEYRKLQGRPHVLPVRLAYEGLLPYTLAAFLSPQQYVVWHSEADNERVAHDILAAIEGRLPLQTPIPTQLVTHIISEDGRPISGTETLQPPLPEFDPRFLAELPAPGGVVKLRDTLYVERDADAQLNHELTKWGTTTTIRASRQMGKTSLLMRGLHQARQSGAKVISLDFQGFGHEQLVTPDVFLHELAKSICHELRLDDVEVDNLWQGSLGAPNKLTFFLEDAILPRFEEPLILAMDEADYLLLHTPFYQDFFGLVRSWHNRRSREEWEKFNLVLVISTEPYLLIDDVSQSPFNVGLKLELADFSEAQVRDLNRRHGSPVAEPHLPPFMTLLNGHPYLTRKALYTMVTERVTWPDLLQIAASDQGPFGDHLRRHQWGMQDKPQLREALAQIIRSNRCSDEQALFRLLRAGLVKGSGDV
;
A
#
# COMPACT_ATOMS: atom_id res chain seq x y z
N MET A 1 15.34 -11.57 -13.65
CA MET A 1 15.44 -10.41 -14.57
C MET A 1 16.52 -10.71 -15.58
N THR A 2 16.27 -10.56 -16.86
CA THR A 2 17.31 -10.70 -17.90
C THR A 2 17.91 -9.33 -18.11
N VAL A 3 19.18 -9.19 -17.75
CA VAL A 3 19.97 -7.98 -17.99
C VAL A 3 20.01 -7.70 -19.49
N GLN A 4 19.64 -6.49 -19.91
CA GLN A 4 19.77 -6.09 -21.29
C GLN A 4 21.12 -5.37 -21.49
N TYR A 5 22.01 -6.02 -22.24
CA TYR A 5 23.33 -5.47 -22.54
C TYR A 5 23.34 -4.69 -23.84
N ASN A 6 24.11 -3.62 -23.88
CA ASN A 6 24.43 -2.90 -25.11
C ASN A 6 25.54 -3.64 -25.88
N LEU A 7 25.14 -4.65 -26.63
CA LEU A 7 26.07 -5.50 -27.37
C LEU A 7 26.92 -4.72 -28.40
N ALA A 8 26.42 -3.57 -28.89
CA ALA A 8 27.17 -2.72 -29.81
C ALA A 8 28.39 -2.09 -29.12
N ASN A 9 28.19 -1.52 -27.92
CA ASN A 9 29.27 -0.91 -27.16
C ASN A 9 30.26 -1.96 -26.63
N ILE A 10 29.78 -3.16 -26.26
CA ILE A 10 30.65 -4.28 -25.86
C ILE A 10 31.53 -4.73 -27.05
N ARG A 11 30.95 -4.87 -28.23
CA ARG A 11 31.73 -5.19 -29.43
C ARG A 11 32.77 -4.12 -29.77
N THR A 12 32.40 -2.85 -29.61
CA THR A 12 33.32 -1.72 -29.84
C THR A 12 34.46 -1.73 -28.83
N LEU A 13 34.17 -1.94 -27.53
CA LEU A 13 35.18 -2.08 -26.48
C LEU A 13 36.18 -3.19 -26.84
N LEU A 14 35.71 -4.38 -27.18
CA LEU A 14 36.59 -5.51 -27.49
C LEU A 14 37.41 -5.27 -28.76
N ASN A 15 36.82 -4.64 -29.77
CA ASN A 15 37.52 -4.33 -31.01
C ASN A 15 38.56 -3.23 -30.85
N GLU A 16 38.27 -2.18 -30.08
CA GLU A 16 39.21 -1.04 -29.93
C GLU A 16 40.16 -1.20 -28.73
N GLY A 17 39.75 -1.94 -27.71
CA GLY A 17 40.46 -2.07 -26.45
C GLY A 17 41.53 -3.18 -26.41
N PHE A 18 41.43 -4.19 -27.28
CA PHE A 18 42.29 -5.39 -27.22
C PHE A 18 42.83 -5.77 -28.59
N ASN A 19 43.96 -6.42 -28.63
CA ASN A 19 44.51 -7.04 -29.85
C ASN A 19 44.06 -8.51 -29.97
N ASP A 20 44.32 -9.13 -31.11
CA ASP A 20 43.89 -10.53 -31.39
C ASP A 20 44.48 -11.51 -30.39
N GLU A 21 45.74 -11.31 -29.99
CA GLU A 21 46.49 -12.16 -29.06
C GLU A 21 45.84 -12.14 -27.67
N ALA A 22 45.51 -10.93 -27.14
CA ALA A 22 44.85 -10.76 -25.86
C ALA A 22 43.46 -11.43 -25.83
N LEU A 23 42.65 -11.31 -26.91
CA LEU A 23 41.36 -11.94 -27.00
C LEU A 23 41.47 -13.49 -27.07
N ARG A 24 42.46 -14.01 -27.78
CA ARG A 24 42.73 -15.46 -27.85
C ARG A 24 43.19 -16.00 -26.52
N SER A 25 44.13 -15.30 -25.84
CA SER A 25 44.59 -15.66 -24.50
C SER A 25 43.44 -15.72 -23.51
N PHE A 26 42.56 -14.71 -23.49
CA PHE A 26 41.37 -14.74 -22.66
C PHE A 26 40.50 -15.98 -22.93
N CYS A 27 40.20 -16.26 -24.20
CA CYS A 27 39.39 -17.44 -24.54
C CYS A 27 40.07 -18.77 -24.16
N HIS A 28 41.43 -18.83 -24.16
CA HIS A 28 42.18 -19.99 -23.76
C HIS A 28 42.20 -20.14 -22.22
N ASP A 29 42.44 -19.05 -21.50
CA ASP A 29 42.73 -19.06 -20.07
C ASP A 29 41.45 -19.08 -19.23
N GLU A 30 40.34 -18.54 -19.76
CA GLU A 30 39.02 -18.55 -19.09
C GLU A 30 38.27 -19.85 -19.46
N PRO A 31 38.07 -20.78 -18.50
CA PRO A 31 37.47 -22.10 -18.81
C PRO A 31 36.09 -22.02 -19.46
N LYS A 32 35.31 -20.99 -19.11
CA LYS A 32 33.96 -20.79 -19.66
C LYS A 32 33.98 -20.34 -21.12
N PHE A 33 35.09 -19.78 -21.61
CA PHE A 33 35.29 -19.34 -23.00
C PHE A 33 36.13 -20.30 -23.84
N LYS A 34 36.62 -21.40 -23.28
CA LYS A 34 37.36 -22.43 -24.01
C LYS A 34 36.63 -22.98 -25.24
N PRO A 35 35.29 -23.17 -25.22
CA PRO A 35 34.54 -23.57 -26.42
C PRO A 35 34.63 -22.55 -27.58
N VAL A 36 34.85 -21.27 -27.28
CA VAL A 36 35.12 -20.23 -28.30
C VAL A 36 36.52 -20.42 -28.85
N PHE A 37 37.52 -20.61 -27.96
CA PHE A 37 38.91 -20.82 -28.36
C PHE A 37 39.05 -22.02 -29.32
N ASP A 38 38.38 -23.12 -29.02
CA ASP A 38 38.43 -24.36 -29.83
C ASP A 38 37.85 -24.20 -31.24
N GLN A 39 37.07 -23.15 -31.47
CA GLN A 39 36.50 -22.77 -32.78
C GLN A 39 37.41 -21.82 -33.58
N LEU A 40 38.48 -21.27 -32.97
CA LEU A 40 39.33 -20.26 -33.60
C LEU A 40 40.45 -20.91 -34.42
N ALA A 41 40.43 -20.75 -35.74
CA ALA A 41 41.59 -21.05 -36.59
C ALA A 41 42.67 -19.95 -36.42
N GLN A 42 43.94 -20.28 -36.76
CA GLN A 42 45.05 -19.31 -36.69
C GLN A 42 44.79 -18.08 -37.54
N THR A 43 44.04 -18.22 -38.62
CA THR A 43 43.70 -17.12 -39.56
C THR A 43 42.39 -16.38 -39.22
N THR A 44 41.72 -16.72 -38.11
CA THR A 44 40.47 -16.05 -37.73
C THR A 44 40.75 -14.61 -37.34
N GLY A 45 40.19 -13.68 -38.09
CA GLY A 45 40.37 -12.23 -37.84
C GLY A 45 39.60 -11.71 -36.62
N LYS A 46 40.08 -10.64 -36.04
CA LYS A 46 39.62 -10.02 -34.79
C LYS A 46 38.11 -9.83 -34.71
N ALA A 47 37.47 -9.25 -35.72
CA ALA A 47 36.03 -9.00 -35.72
C ALA A 47 35.20 -10.28 -35.57
N LYS A 48 35.69 -11.41 -36.12
CA LYS A 48 35.04 -12.71 -35.98
C LYS A 48 35.27 -13.30 -34.59
N ILE A 49 36.47 -13.11 -34.02
CA ILE A 49 36.76 -13.52 -32.62
C ILE A 49 35.80 -12.83 -31.67
N VAL A 50 35.70 -11.48 -31.78
CA VAL A 50 34.77 -10.67 -30.97
C VAL A 50 33.31 -11.11 -31.18
N GLY A 51 32.92 -11.41 -32.42
CA GLY A 51 31.57 -11.91 -32.72
C GLY A 51 31.25 -13.20 -31.96
N LEU A 52 32.14 -14.20 -32.03
CA LEU A 52 31.99 -15.50 -31.35
C LEU A 52 32.02 -15.35 -29.82
N MET A 53 32.90 -14.51 -29.30
CA MET A 53 32.96 -14.23 -27.86
C MET A 53 31.65 -13.62 -27.33
N VAL A 54 31.12 -12.59 -28.00
CA VAL A 54 29.89 -11.92 -27.57
C VAL A 54 28.67 -12.85 -27.75
N GLU A 55 28.60 -13.61 -28.82
CA GLU A 55 27.54 -14.59 -29.04
C GLU A 55 27.54 -15.67 -27.96
N HIS A 56 28.68 -16.29 -27.71
CA HIS A 56 28.84 -17.28 -26.65
C HIS A 56 28.51 -16.71 -25.27
N ALA A 57 29.03 -15.51 -24.97
CA ALA A 57 28.75 -14.85 -23.70
C ALA A 57 27.25 -14.52 -23.52
N THR A 58 26.55 -14.18 -24.60
CA THR A 58 25.11 -13.93 -24.57
C THR A 58 24.32 -15.22 -24.32
N GLN A 59 24.66 -16.29 -25.04
CA GLN A 59 23.98 -17.59 -24.91
C GLN A 59 24.16 -18.23 -23.52
N HIS A 60 25.32 -18.03 -22.90
CA HIS A 60 25.69 -18.64 -21.62
C HIS A 60 25.66 -17.69 -20.42
N LEU A 61 25.11 -16.48 -20.57
CA LEU A 61 25.00 -15.45 -19.52
C LEU A 61 26.39 -15.04 -18.93
N LEU A 62 27.41 -14.96 -19.78
CA LEU A 62 28.79 -14.65 -19.40
C LEU A 62 29.24 -13.22 -19.76
N LEU A 63 28.34 -12.35 -20.22
CA LEU A 63 28.69 -10.98 -20.63
C LEU A 63 29.30 -10.18 -19.47
N GLU A 64 28.82 -10.40 -18.24
CA GLU A 64 29.38 -9.74 -17.05
C GLU A 64 30.85 -10.16 -16.80
N SER A 65 31.13 -11.46 -16.87
CA SER A 65 32.51 -11.96 -16.72
C SER A 65 33.44 -11.37 -17.77
N LEU A 66 32.95 -11.21 -19.01
CA LEU A 66 33.69 -10.58 -20.10
C LEU A 66 33.95 -9.09 -19.84
N LEU A 67 32.98 -8.37 -19.30
CA LEU A 67 33.10 -6.94 -18.96
C LEU A 67 34.04 -6.73 -17.77
N ILE A 68 34.00 -7.58 -16.74
CA ILE A 68 34.93 -7.52 -15.60
C ILE A 68 36.37 -7.69 -16.10
N TRP A 69 36.62 -8.72 -16.90
CA TRP A 69 37.95 -8.92 -17.49
C TRP A 69 38.39 -7.71 -18.32
N ALA A 70 37.51 -7.16 -19.15
CA ALA A 70 37.83 -6.03 -19.99
C ALA A 70 38.13 -4.77 -19.15
N LYS A 71 37.44 -4.56 -18.03
CA LYS A 71 37.70 -3.47 -17.08
C LYS A 71 39.06 -3.59 -16.41
N GLU A 72 39.42 -4.81 -15.97
CA GLU A 72 40.71 -5.06 -15.31
C GLU A 72 41.92 -4.88 -16.25
N HIS A 73 41.77 -5.29 -17.52
CA HIS A 73 42.86 -5.29 -18.47
C HIS A 73 42.96 -4.02 -19.31
N ASN A 74 41.89 -3.23 -19.46
CA ASN A 74 41.91 -1.95 -20.15
C ASN A 74 40.86 -0.98 -19.59
N PRO A 75 41.06 -0.46 -18.37
CA PRO A 75 40.12 0.44 -17.71
C PRO A 75 39.82 1.72 -18.51
N THR A 76 40.84 2.29 -19.17
CA THR A 76 40.64 3.52 -19.96
C THR A 76 39.71 3.33 -21.15
N ARG A 77 39.79 2.19 -21.85
CA ARG A 77 38.88 1.89 -22.95
C ARG A 77 37.54 1.45 -22.45
N TYR A 78 37.52 0.75 -21.30
CA TYR A 78 36.28 0.40 -20.64
C TYR A 78 35.45 1.65 -20.31
N GLU A 79 36.02 2.65 -19.70
CA GLU A 79 35.33 3.91 -19.38
C GLU A 79 34.86 4.67 -20.65
N LYS A 80 35.64 4.64 -21.71
CA LYS A 80 35.34 5.36 -22.96
C LYS A 80 34.10 4.82 -23.69
N HIS A 81 33.84 3.54 -23.61
CA HIS A 81 32.79 2.85 -24.41
C HIS A 81 31.52 2.53 -23.64
N GLN A 82 31.36 3.05 -22.41
CA GLN A 82 30.12 2.98 -21.68
C GLN A 82 28.97 3.73 -22.41
N PRO A 83 27.67 3.42 -22.14
CA PRO A 83 27.19 2.40 -21.20
C PRO A 83 27.16 0.99 -21.83
N TYR A 84 27.45 -0.03 -21.02
CA TYR A 84 27.37 -1.44 -21.45
C TYR A 84 26.02 -2.07 -21.19
N TYR A 85 25.17 -1.38 -20.48
CA TYR A 85 23.78 -1.77 -20.20
C TYR A 85 22.85 -0.86 -21.02
N VAL A 86 21.71 -1.39 -21.39
CA VAL A 86 20.68 -0.58 -22.05
C VAL A 86 20.16 0.45 -21.03
N PRO A 87 20.13 1.75 -21.36
CA PRO A 87 19.54 2.75 -20.48
C PRO A 87 18.13 2.36 -20.06
N ALA A 88 17.85 2.37 -18.77
CA ALA A 88 16.54 2.10 -18.21
C ALA A 88 15.81 3.42 -17.93
N HIS A 89 14.48 3.41 -18.05
CA HIS A 89 13.61 4.48 -17.58
C HIS A 89 13.28 4.26 -16.10
N LEU A 90 13.64 5.21 -15.25
CA LEU A 90 13.55 5.10 -13.79
C LEU A 90 12.60 6.18 -13.25
N PHE A 91 11.72 5.79 -12.35
CA PHE A 91 10.87 6.73 -11.60
C PHE A 91 11.25 6.68 -10.12
N ILE A 92 11.56 7.82 -9.50
CA ILE A 92 11.85 7.92 -8.07
C ILE A 92 10.61 8.46 -7.35
N CYS A 93 9.97 7.58 -6.58
CA CYS A 93 8.81 7.87 -5.74
C CYS A 93 9.27 8.22 -4.32
N TYR A 94 8.89 9.40 -3.81
CA TYR A 94 9.34 9.91 -2.51
C TYR A 94 8.37 10.96 -1.95
N LYS A 95 8.49 11.28 -0.67
CA LYS A 95 7.70 12.36 -0.04
C LYS A 95 8.40 13.70 -0.17
N ARG A 96 7.85 14.62 -0.97
CA ARG A 96 8.44 15.94 -1.27
C ARG A 96 8.77 16.79 -0.04
N ARG A 97 8.03 16.64 1.07
CA ARG A 97 8.21 17.41 2.30
C ARG A 97 9.14 16.76 3.31
N ALA A 98 9.51 15.51 3.12
CA ALA A 98 10.49 14.85 3.96
C ALA A 98 11.89 15.23 3.48
N GLU A 99 12.65 15.91 4.32
CA GLU A 99 13.99 16.46 3.97
C GLU A 99 14.95 15.33 3.58
N SER A 100 14.95 14.22 4.32
CA SER A 100 15.75 13.03 4.02
C SER A 100 15.44 12.43 2.65
N ASP A 101 14.14 12.29 2.35
CA ASP A 101 13.66 11.74 1.08
C ASP A 101 14.11 12.63 -0.09
N GLN A 102 13.93 13.95 0.05
CA GLN A 102 14.27 14.92 -0.99
C GLN A 102 15.79 14.95 -1.27
N LYS A 103 16.61 14.91 -0.22
CA LYS A 103 18.07 14.88 -0.36
C LYS A 103 18.54 13.61 -1.08
N LEU A 104 18.05 12.45 -0.65
CA LEU A 104 18.42 11.18 -1.29
C LEU A 104 17.85 11.08 -2.71
N ALA A 105 16.62 11.51 -2.96
CA ALA A 105 16.02 11.52 -4.31
C ALA A 105 16.87 12.36 -5.28
N THR A 106 17.30 13.55 -4.84
CA THR A 106 18.15 14.44 -5.65
C THR A 106 19.51 13.80 -5.93
N TYR A 107 20.12 13.18 -4.92
CA TYR A 107 21.39 12.47 -5.07
C TYR A 107 21.28 11.31 -6.07
N LEU A 108 20.28 10.45 -5.90
CA LEU A 108 20.02 9.31 -6.79
C LEU A 108 19.74 9.75 -8.22
N TYR A 109 18.94 10.82 -8.39
CA TYR A 109 18.70 11.40 -9.70
C TYR A 109 20.00 11.77 -10.43
N GLN A 110 20.88 12.52 -9.75
CA GLN A 110 22.15 12.94 -10.34
C GLN A 110 23.07 11.76 -10.64
N PHE A 111 23.18 10.82 -9.69
CA PHE A 111 24.03 9.65 -9.82
C PHE A 111 23.59 8.73 -10.97
N LEU A 112 22.30 8.38 -11.03
CA LEU A 112 21.78 7.47 -12.05
C LEU A 112 21.75 8.11 -13.45
N ALA A 113 21.50 9.42 -13.54
CA ALA A 113 21.60 10.15 -14.80
C ALA A 113 23.04 10.20 -15.32
N GLN A 114 24.07 10.33 -14.45
CA GLN A 114 25.48 10.23 -14.83
C GLN A 114 25.83 8.83 -15.39
N HIS A 115 25.10 7.78 -14.97
CA HIS A 115 25.24 6.42 -15.48
C HIS A 115 24.34 6.15 -16.71
N SER A 116 23.90 7.21 -17.39
CA SER A 116 23.14 7.15 -18.65
C SER A 116 21.74 6.56 -18.55
N HIS A 117 21.14 6.48 -17.36
CA HIS A 117 19.74 6.14 -17.20
C HIS A 117 18.84 7.37 -17.36
N ASP A 118 17.63 7.17 -17.87
CA ASP A 118 16.62 8.21 -17.95
C ASP A 118 15.80 8.22 -16.65
N VAL A 119 16.06 9.24 -15.81
CA VAL A 119 15.53 9.30 -14.45
C VAL A 119 14.48 10.40 -14.35
N PHE A 120 13.30 10.03 -13.90
CA PHE A 120 12.24 10.97 -13.60
C PHE A 120 12.07 11.15 -12.09
N ILE A 121 11.99 12.41 -11.67
CA ILE A 121 11.54 12.83 -10.35
C ILE A 121 10.47 13.93 -10.51
N ASP A 122 9.48 13.94 -9.65
CA ASP A 122 8.34 14.84 -9.79
C ASP A 122 8.61 16.32 -9.44
N GLN A 123 9.84 16.67 -9.02
CA GLN A 123 10.24 18.06 -8.71
C GLN A 123 10.16 19.01 -9.91
N THR A 124 10.24 18.50 -11.12
CA THR A 124 10.31 19.29 -12.34
C THR A 124 8.95 19.71 -12.89
N LEU A 125 7.86 19.16 -12.34
CA LEU A 125 6.52 19.40 -12.85
C LEU A 125 5.82 20.56 -12.14
N ARG A 126 5.22 21.45 -12.92
CA ARG A 126 4.30 22.49 -12.43
C ARG A 126 2.92 21.89 -12.23
N THR A 127 2.28 22.28 -11.14
CA THR A 127 0.94 21.83 -10.75
C THR A 127 -0.16 22.14 -11.77
N GLY A 128 -1.02 21.15 -12.03
CA GLY A 128 -2.18 21.26 -12.92
C GLY A 128 -2.71 19.87 -13.30
N ASP A 129 -3.83 19.80 -14.01
CA ASP A 129 -4.44 18.53 -14.45
C ASP A 129 -3.49 17.67 -15.29
N ALA A 130 -2.60 18.31 -16.07
CA ALA A 130 -1.56 17.63 -16.85
C ALA A 130 -0.49 16.93 -15.98
N TRP A 131 -0.32 17.32 -14.71
CA TRP A 131 0.71 16.77 -13.83
C TRP A 131 0.44 15.31 -13.44
N LEU A 132 -0.80 14.98 -13.08
CA LEU A 132 -1.19 13.60 -12.72
C LEU A 132 -1.10 12.67 -13.93
N GLU A 133 -1.51 13.14 -15.10
CA GLU A 133 -1.38 12.37 -16.35
C GLU A 133 0.10 12.10 -16.67
N GLN A 134 0.97 13.07 -16.45
CA GLN A 134 2.41 12.90 -16.66
C GLN A 134 3.01 11.89 -15.68
N ILE A 135 2.68 11.96 -14.38
CA ILE A 135 3.14 10.97 -13.40
C ILE A 135 2.68 9.56 -13.80
N ASP A 136 1.40 9.40 -14.12
CA ASP A 136 0.87 8.10 -14.53
C ASP A 136 1.56 7.56 -15.79
N GLN A 137 1.76 8.42 -16.79
CA GLN A 137 2.50 8.07 -18.01
C GLN A 137 3.96 7.71 -17.70
N GLN A 138 4.62 8.43 -16.79
CA GLN A 138 6.00 8.15 -16.39
C GLN A 138 6.10 6.83 -15.63
N ILE A 139 5.20 6.54 -14.69
CA ILE A 139 5.15 5.24 -14.01
C ILE A 139 4.94 4.12 -15.01
N LYS A 140 4.00 4.29 -15.95
CA LYS A 140 3.70 3.32 -17.00
C LYS A 140 4.86 3.07 -17.96
N ALA A 141 5.63 4.11 -18.28
CA ALA A 141 6.78 4.03 -19.17
C ALA A 141 8.03 3.47 -18.49
N SER A 142 8.12 3.55 -17.15
CA SER A 142 9.30 3.19 -16.40
C SER A 142 9.57 1.68 -16.42
N ASP A 143 10.85 1.33 -16.41
CA ASP A 143 11.32 -0.04 -16.23
C ASP A 143 11.45 -0.36 -14.73
N PHE A 144 11.82 0.64 -13.92
CA PHE A 144 11.94 0.52 -12.47
C PHE A 144 11.28 1.70 -11.74
N LEU A 145 10.66 1.40 -10.60
CA LEU A 145 10.16 2.36 -9.62
C LEU A 145 11.03 2.27 -8.36
N ILE A 146 11.83 3.29 -8.08
CA ILE A 146 12.62 3.39 -6.86
C ILE A 146 11.75 4.08 -5.81
N VAL A 147 11.45 3.40 -4.71
CA VAL A 147 10.57 3.91 -3.65
C VAL A 147 11.37 4.26 -2.41
N LEU A 148 11.39 5.53 -2.03
CA LEU A 148 12.03 5.99 -0.81
C LEU A 148 11.03 5.92 0.36
N LEU A 149 11.35 5.12 1.37
CA LEU A 149 10.47 4.79 2.50
C LEU A 149 11.03 5.34 3.81
N SER A 150 10.78 6.62 4.08
CA SER A 150 10.88 7.20 5.42
C SER A 150 9.58 6.97 6.21
N LYS A 151 9.53 7.37 7.47
CA LYS A 151 8.30 7.36 8.25
C LYS A 151 7.22 8.22 7.59
N GLU A 152 7.61 9.39 7.08
CA GLU A 152 6.72 10.35 6.44
C GLU A 152 6.21 9.87 5.08
N SER A 153 7.05 9.20 4.29
CA SER A 153 6.66 8.68 2.98
C SER A 153 5.79 7.42 3.10
N ALA A 154 6.04 6.59 4.11
CA ALA A 154 5.20 5.42 4.37
C ALA A 154 3.74 5.79 4.68
N ASP A 155 3.52 6.94 5.36
CA ASP A 155 2.19 7.46 5.67
C ASP A 155 1.61 8.35 4.55
N SER A 156 2.33 8.54 3.43
CA SER A 156 1.89 9.39 2.33
C SER A 156 0.92 8.66 1.40
N GLU A 157 -0.30 9.18 1.28
CA GLU A 157 -1.32 8.66 0.37
C GLU A 157 -0.85 8.68 -1.10
N MET A 158 -0.08 9.69 -1.48
CA MET A 158 0.44 9.82 -2.84
C MET A 158 1.48 8.73 -3.14
N VAL A 159 2.44 8.51 -2.23
CA VAL A 159 3.42 7.43 -2.36
C VAL A 159 2.72 6.06 -2.44
N GLN A 160 1.69 5.84 -1.61
CA GLN A 160 0.90 4.61 -1.66
C GLN A 160 0.16 4.46 -2.99
N ALA A 161 -0.40 5.54 -3.54
CA ALA A 161 -1.09 5.52 -4.83
C ALA A 161 -0.13 5.25 -6.00
N GLU A 162 1.06 5.86 -6.01
CA GLU A 162 2.10 5.62 -7.02
C GLU A 162 2.57 4.16 -7.02
N ILE A 163 2.78 3.59 -5.84
CA ILE A 163 3.15 2.17 -5.67
C ILE A 163 2.04 1.26 -6.19
N SER A 164 0.78 1.52 -5.80
CA SER A 164 -0.37 0.73 -6.25
C SER A 164 -0.49 0.75 -7.79
N ARG A 165 -0.32 1.92 -8.40
CA ARG A 165 -0.37 2.09 -9.85
C ARG A 165 0.78 1.36 -10.57
N ALA A 166 1.99 1.43 -10.02
CA ALA A 166 3.13 0.68 -10.52
C ALA A 166 2.88 -0.84 -10.52
N TYR A 167 2.25 -1.35 -9.48
CA TYR A 167 1.86 -2.76 -9.40
C TYR A 167 0.79 -3.14 -10.42
N GLU A 168 -0.20 -2.31 -10.66
CA GLU A 168 -1.19 -2.51 -11.72
C GLU A 168 -0.50 -2.63 -13.10
N TYR A 169 0.41 -1.70 -13.42
CA TYR A 169 1.15 -1.76 -14.68
C TYR A 169 2.07 -2.96 -14.75
N ARG A 170 2.76 -3.31 -13.66
CA ARG A 170 3.58 -4.52 -13.61
C ARG A 170 2.77 -5.78 -13.90
N LYS A 171 1.54 -5.88 -13.41
CA LYS A 171 0.62 -6.99 -13.69
C LYS A 171 0.24 -7.06 -15.17
N LEU A 172 0.02 -5.91 -15.80
CA LEU A 172 -0.44 -5.83 -17.20
C LEU A 172 0.71 -5.95 -18.21
N GLN A 173 1.89 -5.40 -17.90
CA GLN A 173 2.99 -5.18 -18.85
C GLN A 173 4.32 -5.81 -18.39
N GLY A 174 4.38 -6.43 -17.19
CA GLY A 174 5.62 -6.96 -16.60
C GLY A 174 6.55 -5.90 -15.99
N ARG A 175 6.22 -4.61 -16.08
CA ARG A 175 7.00 -3.47 -15.57
C ARG A 175 6.08 -2.36 -15.03
N PRO A 176 6.57 -1.45 -14.15
CA PRO A 176 7.93 -1.34 -13.62
C PRO A 176 8.24 -2.38 -12.53
N HIS A 177 9.53 -2.64 -12.33
CA HIS A 177 10.02 -3.37 -11.16
C HIS A 177 10.20 -2.40 -10.00
N VAL A 178 9.69 -2.74 -8.82
CA VAL A 178 9.76 -1.87 -7.64
C VAL A 178 11.04 -2.15 -6.85
N LEU A 179 11.82 -1.10 -6.55
CA LEU A 179 13.05 -1.14 -5.77
C LEU A 179 12.88 -0.30 -4.49
N PRO A 180 12.53 -0.91 -3.34
CA PRO A 180 12.33 -0.15 -2.10
C PRO A 180 13.65 0.18 -1.42
N VAL A 181 13.74 1.42 -0.91
CA VAL A 181 14.85 1.94 -0.09
C VAL A 181 14.29 2.41 1.24
N ARG A 182 14.71 1.85 2.35
CA ARG A 182 14.29 2.27 3.70
C ARG A 182 15.21 3.35 4.24
N LEU A 183 14.65 4.51 4.59
CA LEU A 183 15.36 5.67 5.10
C LEU A 183 15.23 5.75 6.62
N ALA A 184 16.20 5.20 7.36
CA ALA A 184 16.23 5.17 8.82
C ALA A 184 14.88 4.78 9.47
N TYR A 185 14.11 3.95 8.77
CA TYR A 185 12.79 3.52 9.17
C TYR A 185 12.78 2.01 9.43
N GLU A 186 12.84 1.63 10.69
CA GLU A 186 12.79 0.25 11.16
C GLU A 186 11.36 -0.20 11.51
N GLY A 187 10.41 0.73 11.49
CA GLY A 187 9.00 0.46 11.77
C GLY A 187 8.36 -0.51 10.78
N LEU A 188 7.24 -1.09 11.21
CA LEU A 188 6.39 -1.88 10.32
C LEU A 188 5.83 -0.96 9.23
N LEU A 189 5.91 -1.40 7.99
CA LEU A 189 5.26 -0.69 6.90
C LEU A 189 3.75 -0.67 7.14
N PRO A 190 3.07 0.45 6.82
CA PRO A 190 1.62 0.45 6.72
C PRO A 190 1.17 -0.75 5.89
N TYR A 191 0.11 -1.38 6.32
CA TYR A 191 -0.37 -2.62 5.70
C TYR A 191 -0.54 -2.49 4.18
N THR A 192 -1.05 -1.36 3.71
CA THR A 192 -1.19 -1.02 2.30
C THR A 192 0.13 -1.09 1.52
N LEU A 193 1.25 -0.77 2.14
CA LEU A 193 2.58 -0.88 1.55
C LEU A 193 3.21 -2.25 1.76
N ALA A 194 2.95 -2.87 2.92
CA ALA A 194 3.48 -4.19 3.24
C ALA A 194 3.04 -5.25 2.23
N ALA A 195 1.79 -5.21 1.78
CA ALA A 195 1.25 -6.11 0.76
C ALA A 195 2.03 -6.06 -0.57
N PHE A 196 2.57 -4.90 -0.93
CA PHE A 196 3.30 -4.70 -2.17
C PHE A 196 4.81 -4.85 -2.01
N LEU A 197 5.36 -4.46 -0.85
CA LEU A 197 6.79 -4.30 -0.65
C LEU A 197 7.41 -5.39 0.26
N SER A 198 6.62 -6.07 1.12
CA SER A 198 7.13 -7.10 2.02
C SER A 198 7.79 -8.30 1.32
N PRO A 199 7.32 -8.76 0.13
CA PRO A 199 8.00 -9.82 -0.62
C PRO A 199 9.29 -9.36 -1.31
N GLN A 200 9.57 -8.05 -1.33
CA GLN A 200 10.68 -7.45 -2.06
C GLN A 200 11.91 -7.33 -1.15
N GLN A 201 13.07 -7.51 -1.74
CA GLN A 201 14.34 -7.15 -1.12
C GLN A 201 14.46 -5.62 -1.12
N TYR A 202 15.04 -5.03 -0.07
CA TYR A 202 15.18 -3.59 0.08
C TYR A 202 16.60 -3.17 0.40
N VAL A 203 16.94 -1.94 0.06
CA VAL A 203 18.18 -1.29 0.46
C VAL A 203 17.92 -0.45 1.71
N VAL A 204 18.85 -0.44 2.65
CA VAL A 204 18.75 0.36 3.89
C VAL A 204 19.67 1.56 3.77
N TRP A 205 19.14 2.76 4.09
CA TRP A 205 19.85 4.02 4.21
C TRP A 205 19.64 4.58 5.62
N HIS A 206 20.71 4.88 6.34
CA HIS A 206 20.66 5.45 7.69
C HIS A 206 20.99 6.94 7.74
N SER A 207 21.88 7.39 6.88
CA SER A 207 22.32 8.78 6.83
C SER A 207 22.92 9.13 5.46
N GLU A 208 23.23 10.41 5.25
CA GLU A 208 23.88 10.89 4.00
C GLU A 208 25.21 10.19 3.70
N ALA A 209 25.89 9.61 4.71
CA ALA A 209 27.09 8.81 4.49
C ALA A 209 26.83 7.51 3.70
N ASP A 210 25.57 7.04 3.67
CA ASP A 210 25.16 5.85 2.91
C ASP A 210 24.84 6.16 1.43
N ASN A 211 24.79 7.43 1.03
CA ASN A 211 24.30 7.82 -0.29
C ASN A 211 25.02 7.08 -1.43
N GLU A 212 26.35 7.03 -1.39
CA GLU A 212 27.17 6.39 -2.43
C GLU A 212 26.91 4.87 -2.48
N ARG A 213 26.92 4.21 -1.33
CA ARG A 213 26.63 2.77 -1.22
C ARG A 213 25.22 2.44 -1.76
N VAL A 214 24.20 3.17 -1.30
CA VAL A 214 22.81 2.96 -1.72
C VAL A 214 22.65 3.18 -3.22
N ALA A 215 23.29 4.20 -3.77
CA ALA A 215 23.24 4.47 -5.21
C ALA A 215 23.89 3.35 -6.03
N HIS A 216 25.03 2.80 -5.56
CA HIS A 216 25.66 1.66 -6.21
C HIS A 216 24.84 0.37 -6.08
N ASP A 217 24.20 0.13 -4.92
CA ASP A 217 23.32 -1.04 -4.72
C ASP A 217 22.09 -0.97 -5.66
N ILE A 218 21.50 0.21 -5.81
CA ILE A 218 20.37 0.44 -6.75
C ILE A 218 20.84 0.23 -8.19
N LEU A 219 21.99 0.82 -8.57
CA LEU A 219 22.54 0.66 -9.91
C LEU A 219 22.83 -0.82 -10.22
N ALA A 220 23.43 -1.55 -9.28
CA ALA A 220 23.66 -2.98 -9.42
C ALA A 220 22.37 -3.79 -9.56
N ALA A 221 21.29 -3.39 -8.87
CA ALA A 221 19.98 -4.03 -9.00
C ALA A 221 19.33 -3.74 -10.37
N ILE A 222 19.44 -2.49 -10.87
CA ILE A 222 18.95 -2.10 -12.20
C ILE A 222 19.70 -2.89 -13.29
N GLU A 223 21.02 -3.00 -13.15
CA GLU A 223 21.88 -3.74 -14.06
C GLU A 223 21.85 -5.26 -13.86
N GLY A 224 21.08 -5.76 -12.87
CA GLY A 224 20.89 -7.19 -12.59
C GLY A 224 22.11 -7.90 -12.00
N ARG A 225 23.06 -7.16 -11.41
CA ARG A 225 24.34 -7.68 -10.88
C ARG A 225 24.23 -8.26 -9.48
N LEU A 226 23.26 -7.84 -8.66
CA LEU A 226 23.09 -8.29 -7.28
C LEU A 226 21.63 -8.59 -6.94
N PRO A 227 21.33 -9.69 -6.21
CA PRO A 227 20.10 -9.79 -5.45
C PRO A 227 20.20 -8.81 -4.27
N LEU A 228 19.21 -7.93 -4.12
CA LEU A 228 19.06 -7.06 -2.94
C LEU A 228 19.02 -7.93 -1.67
N GLN A 229 19.64 -7.46 -0.58
CA GLN A 229 19.81 -8.27 0.64
C GLN A 229 18.50 -8.50 1.39
N THR A 230 18.35 -9.71 1.91
CA THR A 230 17.39 -10.30 2.87
C THR A 230 15.95 -9.78 2.92
N PRO A 231 14.95 -10.70 2.85
CA PRO A 231 13.54 -10.37 3.08
C PRO A 231 13.33 -9.91 4.54
N ILE A 232 12.45 -8.93 4.71
CA ILE A 232 11.91 -8.56 6.02
C ILE A 232 11.21 -9.80 6.60
N PRO A 233 11.46 -10.17 7.85
CA PRO A 233 10.60 -11.15 8.50
C PRO A 233 9.18 -10.58 8.49
N THR A 234 8.28 -11.23 7.80
CA THR A 234 6.85 -10.94 7.87
C THR A 234 6.38 -11.39 9.25
N GLN A 235 6.65 -10.58 10.26
CA GLN A 235 5.87 -10.68 11.48
C GLN A 235 4.54 -10.00 11.16
N LEU A 236 3.59 -10.82 10.77
CA LEU A 236 2.18 -10.49 10.84
C LEU A 236 1.93 -9.81 12.18
N VAL A 237 1.35 -8.61 12.15
CA VAL A 237 0.98 -7.89 13.36
C VAL A 237 -0.21 -8.61 13.97
N THR A 238 0.08 -9.70 14.63
CA THR A 238 -0.79 -10.34 15.59
C THR A 238 -0.22 -10.06 16.96
N HIS A 239 -0.35 -8.89 17.48
CA HIS A 239 -0.31 -8.67 18.94
C HIS A 239 -0.44 -7.19 19.26
N ILE A 240 -1.68 -6.78 19.55
CA ILE A 240 -1.86 -5.78 20.60
C ILE A 240 -1.95 -6.60 21.90
N ILE A 241 -0.83 -7.14 22.35
CA ILE A 241 -0.67 -7.58 23.72
C ILE A 241 -0.08 -6.39 24.47
N SER A 242 -0.65 -6.04 25.63
CA SER A 242 0.03 -5.17 26.57
C SER A 242 1.41 -5.76 26.88
N GLU A 243 2.44 -4.94 26.93
CA GLU A 243 3.83 -5.35 27.22
C GLU A 243 3.98 -6.22 28.50
N ASP A 244 2.97 -6.31 29.34
CA ASP A 244 3.02 -7.02 30.63
C ASP A 244 2.23 -8.32 30.71
N GLY A 245 1.55 -8.78 29.67
CA GLY A 245 0.90 -10.12 29.64
C GLY A 245 -0.16 -10.37 30.73
N ARG A 246 -0.68 -9.34 31.41
CA ARG A 246 -1.69 -9.49 32.47
C ARG A 246 -3.08 -9.16 31.95
N PRO A 247 -4.11 -9.99 32.27
CA PRO A 247 -5.49 -9.64 31.99
C PRO A 247 -5.89 -8.40 32.79
N ILE A 248 -6.38 -7.37 32.12
CA ILE A 248 -6.91 -6.17 32.76
C ILE A 248 -8.26 -6.54 33.35
N SER A 249 -8.30 -6.79 34.65
CA SER A 249 -9.53 -6.94 35.43
C SER A 249 -10.02 -5.56 35.84
N GLY A 250 -11.15 -5.16 35.30
CA GLY A 250 -11.84 -3.94 35.73
C GLY A 250 -12.70 -3.38 34.59
N THR A 251 -13.93 -3.06 34.89
CA THR A 251 -14.86 -2.24 34.10
C THR A 251 -14.33 -0.79 34.05
N GLU A 252 -13.18 -0.56 33.41
CA GLU A 252 -12.75 0.78 33.09
C GLU A 252 -13.37 1.22 31.77
N THR A 253 -14.14 2.29 31.82
CA THR A 253 -14.55 3.05 30.64
C THR A 253 -13.31 3.28 29.77
N LEU A 254 -13.39 2.99 28.46
CA LEU A 254 -12.30 3.12 27.49
C LEU A 254 -11.75 4.56 27.36
N GLN A 255 -12.37 5.52 28.00
CA GLN A 255 -11.87 6.89 28.11
C GLN A 255 -11.51 7.21 29.56
N PRO A 256 -10.22 7.40 29.85
CA PRO A 256 -9.83 8.09 31.06
C PRO A 256 -10.37 9.53 31.02
N PRO A 257 -10.69 10.15 32.18
CA PRO A 257 -11.04 11.55 32.22
C PRO A 257 -9.94 12.34 31.48
N LEU A 258 -10.35 13.26 30.60
CA LEU A 258 -9.42 14.08 29.83
C LEU A 258 -8.41 14.71 30.77
N PRO A 259 -7.09 14.44 30.61
CA PRO A 259 -6.10 15.13 31.41
C PRO A 259 -6.18 16.63 31.16
N GLU A 260 -5.91 17.44 32.17
CA GLU A 260 -5.67 18.86 31.96
C GLU A 260 -4.60 19.00 30.88
N PHE A 261 -4.78 19.99 29.99
CA PHE A 261 -3.88 20.26 28.88
C PHE A 261 -2.41 20.34 29.37
N ASP A 262 -1.61 19.36 29.01
CA ASP A 262 -0.17 19.33 29.29
C ASP A 262 0.59 19.73 28.01
N PRO A 263 1.33 20.86 28.02
CA PRO A 263 2.15 21.26 26.86
C PRO A 263 3.17 20.21 26.41
N ARG A 264 3.60 19.31 27.31
CA ARG A 264 4.50 18.19 26.98
C ARG A 264 3.85 17.16 26.09
N PHE A 265 2.53 16.99 26.20
CA PHE A 265 1.74 16.11 25.35
C PHE A 265 1.80 16.53 23.86
N LEU A 266 1.94 17.83 23.60
CA LEU A 266 2.05 18.34 22.22
C LEU A 266 3.34 17.91 21.53
N ALA A 267 4.44 17.73 22.28
CA ALA A 267 5.71 17.24 21.73
C ALA A 267 5.66 15.77 21.31
N GLU A 268 4.74 15.00 21.91
CA GLU A 268 4.54 13.58 21.66
C GLU A 268 3.27 13.29 20.83
N LEU A 269 2.63 14.35 20.28
CA LEU A 269 1.38 14.22 19.56
C LEU A 269 1.54 13.28 18.35
N PRO A 270 0.81 12.14 18.29
CA PRO A 270 0.95 11.22 17.20
C PRO A 270 0.42 11.82 15.90
N ALA A 271 1.17 11.66 14.80
CA ALA A 271 0.75 12.11 13.50
C ALA A 271 -0.59 11.47 13.09
N PRO A 272 -1.48 12.21 12.44
CA PRO A 272 -2.74 11.67 11.94
C PRO A 272 -2.47 10.72 10.77
N GLY A 273 -2.96 9.49 10.90
CA GLY A 273 -2.80 8.42 9.90
C GLY A 273 -3.02 7.05 10.57
N GLY A 274 -3.46 6.07 9.78
CA GLY A 274 -3.69 4.72 10.28
C GLY A 274 -4.77 4.59 11.36
N VAL A 275 -4.70 3.50 12.12
CA VAL A 275 -5.66 3.16 13.17
C VAL A 275 -5.34 3.93 14.45
N VAL A 276 -6.37 4.55 15.05
CA VAL A 276 -6.23 5.21 16.37
C VAL A 276 -6.12 4.13 17.45
N LYS A 277 -4.99 4.13 18.19
CA LYS A 277 -4.73 3.13 19.24
C LYS A 277 -5.84 3.10 20.28
N LEU A 278 -6.07 1.93 20.90
CA LEU A 278 -7.15 1.76 21.90
C LEU A 278 -7.07 2.74 23.06
N ARG A 279 -5.86 3.04 23.53
CA ARG A 279 -5.61 3.97 24.66
C ARG A 279 -5.36 5.42 24.22
N ASP A 280 -5.52 5.73 22.91
CA ASP A 280 -5.28 7.08 22.41
C ASP A 280 -6.43 8.01 22.83
N THR A 281 -6.10 9.05 23.56
CA THR A 281 -7.04 10.05 24.05
C THR A 281 -7.61 10.95 22.92
N LEU A 282 -7.07 10.85 21.72
CA LEU A 282 -7.54 11.58 20.54
C LEU A 282 -8.67 10.86 19.77
N TYR A 283 -9.04 9.66 20.21
CA TYR A 283 -10.22 9.00 19.64
C TYR A 283 -11.50 9.73 20.07
N VAL A 284 -12.34 10.01 19.10
CA VAL A 284 -13.66 10.63 19.35
C VAL A 284 -14.74 9.57 19.17
N GLU A 285 -15.43 9.25 20.26
CA GLU A 285 -16.56 8.32 20.21
C GLU A 285 -17.75 8.93 19.46
N ARG A 286 -18.46 8.04 18.75
CA ARG A 286 -19.67 8.35 17.97
C ARG A 286 -20.78 7.38 18.34
N ASP A 287 -22.03 7.68 17.96
CA ASP A 287 -23.17 6.80 18.18
C ASP A 287 -22.95 5.39 17.61
N ALA A 288 -22.15 5.30 16.54
CA ALA A 288 -21.77 4.01 15.94
C ALA A 288 -20.97 3.12 16.88
N ASP A 289 -20.21 3.66 17.83
CA ASP A 289 -19.47 2.89 18.83
C ASP A 289 -20.43 2.13 19.75
N ALA A 290 -21.42 2.83 20.30
CA ALA A 290 -22.44 2.22 21.14
C ALA A 290 -23.31 1.19 20.38
N GLN A 291 -23.65 1.48 19.11
CA GLN A 291 -24.42 0.59 18.27
C GLN A 291 -23.64 -0.68 17.94
N LEU A 292 -22.36 -0.57 17.55
CA LEU A 292 -21.51 -1.73 17.28
C LEU A 292 -21.36 -2.59 18.52
N ASN A 293 -21.04 -1.99 19.67
CA ASN A 293 -20.88 -2.69 20.94
C ASN A 293 -22.16 -3.46 21.29
N HIS A 294 -23.33 -2.84 21.14
CA HIS A 294 -24.61 -3.49 21.40
C HIS A 294 -24.85 -4.68 20.44
N GLU A 295 -24.54 -4.54 19.16
CA GLU A 295 -24.71 -5.64 18.19
C GLU A 295 -23.76 -6.81 18.47
N LEU A 296 -22.53 -6.55 18.87
CA LEU A 296 -21.54 -7.60 19.16
C LEU A 296 -21.85 -8.39 20.45
N THR A 297 -22.73 -7.88 21.33
CA THR A 297 -23.23 -8.65 22.49
C THR A 297 -24.36 -9.60 22.15
N LYS A 298 -24.99 -9.44 20.98
CA LYS A 298 -26.06 -10.33 20.51
C LYS A 298 -25.45 -11.56 19.82
N TRP A 299 -26.25 -12.58 19.66
CA TRP A 299 -25.90 -13.82 18.96
C TRP A 299 -26.42 -13.79 17.54
N GLY A 300 -25.67 -14.38 16.61
CA GLY A 300 -26.10 -14.56 15.22
C GLY A 300 -26.31 -13.24 14.47
N THR A 301 -25.54 -12.21 14.76
CA THR A 301 -25.67 -10.92 14.08
C THR A 301 -24.77 -10.81 12.86
N THR A 302 -25.18 -9.98 11.92
CA THR A 302 -24.33 -9.53 10.82
C THR A 302 -24.34 -8.01 10.80
N THR A 303 -23.17 -7.41 10.90
CA THR A 303 -23.00 -5.95 10.91
C THR A 303 -22.10 -5.53 9.76
N THR A 304 -22.52 -4.54 8.99
CA THR A 304 -21.69 -3.94 7.95
C THR A 304 -21.36 -2.50 8.32
N ILE A 305 -20.08 -2.22 8.55
CA ILE A 305 -19.57 -0.86 8.82
C ILE A 305 -19.21 -0.21 7.48
N ARG A 306 -19.81 0.93 7.19
CA ARG A 306 -19.64 1.67 5.93
C ARG A 306 -19.20 3.09 6.19
N ALA A 307 -18.21 3.55 5.47
CA ALA A 307 -17.85 4.96 5.35
C ALA A 307 -16.81 5.14 4.24
N SER A 308 -16.62 6.35 3.77
CA SER A 308 -15.49 6.69 2.92
C SER A 308 -14.17 6.42 3.66
N ARG A 309 -13.06 6.48 2.93
CA ARG A 309 -11.73 6.27 3.54
C ARG A 309 -11.47 7.29 4.63
N GLN A 310 -10.64 6.91 5.61
CA GLN A 310 -10.17 7.79 6.71
C GLN A 310 -11.28 8.32 7.63
N MET A 311 -12.45 7.72 7.59
CA MET A 311 -13.55 8.00 8.54
C MET A 311 -13.40 7.27 9.89
N GLY A 312 -12.37 6.43 10.04
CA GLY A 312 -12.10 5.70 11.27
C GLY A 312 -12.81 4.35 11.42
N LYS A 313 -13.18 3.68 10.31
CA LYS A 313 -13.83 2.35 10.31
C LYS A 313 -13.05 1.30 11.09
N THR A 314 -11.78 1.12 10.75
CA THR A 314 -10.89 0.16 11.43
C THR A 314 -10.70 0.50 12.91
N SER A 315 -10.63 1.80 13.26
CA SER A 315 -10.53 2.23 14.68
C SER A 315 -11.79 1.87 15.47
N LEU A 316 -12.97 2.04 14.88
CA LEU A 316 -14.24 1.61 15.46
C LEU A 316 -14.28 0.08 15.61
N LEU A 317 -13.94 -0.66 14.53
CA LEU A 317 -13.90 -2.11 14.54
C LEU A 317 -13.00 -2.63 15.69
N MET A 318 -11.76 -2.16 15.77
CA MET A 318 -10.80 -2.61 16.77
C MET A 318 -11.29 -2.37 18.21
N ARG A 319 -12.01 -1.26 18.47
CA ARG A 319 -12.60 -0.97 19.78
C ARG A 319 -13.77 -1.90 20.08
N GLY A 320 -14.68 -2.10 19.15
CA GLY A 320 -15.78 -3.04 19.29
C GLY A 320 -15.30 -4.48 19.54
N LEU A 321 -14.31 -4.94 18.77
CA LEU A 321 -13.73 -6.28 18.94
C LEU A 321 -12.97 -6.41 20.27
N HIS A 322 -12.30 -5.36 20.72
CA HIS A 322 -11.66 -5.36 22.04
C HIS A 322 -12.69 -5.54 23.16
N GLN A 323 -13.79 -4.80 23.10
CA GLN A 323 -14.87 -4.91 24.09
C GLN A 323 -15.56 -6.28 24.03
N ALA A 324 -15.78 -6.83 22.82
CA ALA A 324 -16.34 -8.17 22.67
C ALA A 324 -15.44 -9.25 23.29
N ARG A 325 -14.10 -9.14 23.11
CA ARG A 325 -13.14 -10.05 23.78
C ARG A 325 -13.22 -9.94 25.31
N GLN A 326 -13.35 -8.72 25.85
CA GLN A 326 -13.53 -8.53 27.29
C GLN A 326 -14.83 -9.15 27.81
N SER A 327 -15.88 -9.20 26.98
CA SER A 327 -17.16 -9.86 27.29
C SER A 327 -17.13 -11.38 27.05
N GLY A 328 -15.97 -11.96 26.71
CA GLY A 328 -15.78 -13.40 26.56
C GLY A 328 -15.93 -13.94 25.13
N ALA A 329 -16.26 -13.11 24.15
CA ALA A 329 -16.39 -13.58 22.76
C ALA A 329 -15.04 -13.99 22.17
N LYS A 330 -15.05 -15.04 21.34
CA LYS A 330 -13.94 -15.42 20.48
C LYS A 330 -13.97 -14.55 19.23
N VAL A 331 -12.81 -13.97 18.88
CA VAL A 331 -12.75 -12.99 17.78
C VAL A 331 -11.67 -13.38 16.79
N ILE A 332 -12.09 -13.52 15.55
CA ILE A 332 -11.26 -13.68 14.35
C ILE A 332 -11.29 -12.32 13.64
N SER A 333 -10.12 -11.70 13.46
CA SER A 333 -10.03 -10.40 12.81
C SER A 333 -9.10 -10.49 11.61
N LEU A 334 -9.64 -10.40 10.42
CA LEU A 334 -8.92 -10.54 9.17
C LEU A 334 -8.96 -9.22 8.39
N ASP A 335 -7.81 -8.77 7.95
CA ASP A 335 -7.67 -7.66 7.03
C ASP A 335 -7.45 -8.21 5.62
N PHE A 336 -8.38 -7.90 4.71
CA PHE A 336 -8.36 -8.48 3.36
C PHE A 336 -7.30 -7.88 2.46
N GLN A 337 -6.74 -6.73 2.81
CA GLN A 337 -5.54 -6.23 2.14
C GLN A 337 -4.30 -7.10 2.40
N GLY A 338 -4.33 -8.01 3.43
CA GLY A 338 -3.29 -8.98 3.75
C GLY A 338 -3.13 -10.11 2.77
N PHE A 339 -4.16 -10.39 2.01
CA PHE A 339 -4.07 -11.45 1.01
C PHE A 339 -3.25 -10.99 -0.19
N GLY A 340 -2.11 -11.65 -0.39
CA GLY A 340 -1.24 -11.41 -1.53
C GLY A 340 -1.91 -11.82 -2.85
N HIS A 341 -1.39 -11.30 -3.94
CA HIS A 341 -1.95 -11.59 -5.27
C HIS A 341 -2.00 -13.10 -5.59
N GLU A 342 -1.00 -13.86 -5.15
CA GLU A 342 -0.95 -15.32 -5.35
C GLU A 342 -2.10 -16.03 -4.63
N GLN A 343 -2.57 -15.48 -3.52
CA GLN A 343 -3.70 -16.00 -2.74
C GLN A 343 -5.06 -15.59 -3.34
N LEU A 344 -5.09 -14.63 -4.25
CA LEU A 344 -6.30 -14.09 -4.88
C LEU A 344 -6.51 -14.56 -6.33
N VAL A 345 -5.78 -15.59 -6.78
CA VAL A 345 -5.83 -16.07 -8.17
C VAL A 345 -7.12 -16.83 -8.47
N THR A 346 -7.54 -17.71 -7.57
CA THR A 346 -8.75 -18.52 -7.73
C THR A 346 -9.55 -18.58 -6.43
N PRO A 347 -10.88 -18.84 -6.49
CA PRO A 347 -11.69 -19.04 -5.30
C PRO A 347 -11.15 -20.16 -4.40
N ASP A 348 -10.62 -21.24 -4.97
CA ASP A 348 -10.13 -22.39 -4.21
C ASP A 348 -8.90 -22.02 -3.38
N VAL A 349 -7.93 -21.33 -3.98
CA VAL A 349 -6.72 -20.85 -3.28
C VAL A 349 -7.09 -19.84 -2.20
N PHE A 350 -7.93 -18.86 -2.53
CA PHE A 350 -8.34 -17.83 -1.58
C PHE A 350 -9.07 -18.39 -0.38
N LEU A 351 -10.07 -19.27 -0.59
CA LEU A 351 -10.87 -19.84 0.50
C LEU A 351 -10.06 -20.82 1.36
N HIS A 352 -9.07 -21.49 0.79
CA HIS A 352 -8.09 -22.30 1.52
C HIS A 352 -7.25 -21.45 2.47
N GLU A 353 -6.66 -20.37 1.95
CA GLU A 353 -5.88 -19.42 2.76
C GLU A 353 -6.75 -18.73 3.82
N LEU A 354 -8.00 -18.41 3.50
CA LEU A 354 -8.95 -17.86 4.46
C LEU A 354 -9.22 -18.84 5.61
N ALA A 355 -9.39 -20.13 5.32
CA ALA A 355 -9.57 -21.17 6.35
C ALA A 355 -8.31 -21.28 7.25
N LYS A 356 -7.11 -21.26 6.67
CA LYS A 356 -5.84 -21.25 7.43
C LYS A 356 -5.70 -20.01 8.30
N SER A 357 -6.08 -18.84 7.77
CA SER A 357 -6.06 -17.59 8.53
C SER A 357 -7.02 -17.64 9.73
N ILE A 358 -8.18 -18.29 9.58
CA ILE A 358 -9.13 -18.53 10.68
C ILE A 358 -8.49 -19.42 11.75
N CYS A 359 -7.84 -20.53 11.36
CA CYS A 359 -7.10 -21.39 12.30
C CYS A 359 -6.03 -20.61 13.05
N HIS A 360 -5.23 -19.83 12.34
CA HIS A 360 -4.17 -19.03 12.93
C HIS A 360 -4.70 -18.05 14.00
N GLU A 361 -5.75 -17.28 13.69
CA GLU A 361 -6.38 -16.35 14.62
C GLU A 361 -6.94 -17.03 15.88
N LEU A 362 -7.46 -18.25 15.72
CA LEU A 362 -7.96 -19.07 16.82
C LEU A 362 -6.88 -19.90 17.51
N ARG A 363 -5.63 -19.87 17.03
CA ARG A 363 -4.50 -20.69 17.50
C ARG A 363 -4.79 -22.18 17.42
N LEU A 364 -5.43 -22.60 16.34
CA LEU A 364 -5.71 -24.00 16.02
C LEU A 364 -4.70 -24.54 15.00
N ASP A 365 -4.56 -25.86 14.98
CA ASP A 365 -3.79 -26.56 13.94
C ASP A 365 -4.57 -26.51 12.60
N ASP A 366 -3.86 -26.27 11.50
CA ASP A 366 -4.42 -26.16 10.16
C ASP A 366 -4.41 -27.47 9.35
N VAL A 367 -3.92 -28.57 9.94
CA VAL A 367 -3.87 -29.90 9.30
C VAL A 367 -5.26 -30.38 8.84
N GLU A 368 -6.30 -30.07 9.60
CA GLU A 368 -7.68 -30.41 9.22
C GLU A 368 -8.12 -29.67 7.95
N VAL A 369 -7.64 -28.43 7.76
CA VAL A 369 -7.91 -27.63 6.56
C VAL A 369 -7.29 -28.32 5.33
N ASP A 370 -6.00 -28.66 5.40
CA ASP A 370 -5.30 -29.30 4.30
C ASP A 370 -5.93 -30.63 3.90
N ASN A 371 -6.36 -31.44 4.90
CA ASN A 371 -7.06 -32.69 4.65
C ASN A 371 -8.42 -32.48 3.94
N LEU A 372 -9.18 -31.49 4.37
CA LEU A 372 -10.47 -31.15 3.75
C LEU A 372 -10.29 -30.67 2.31
N TRP A 373 -9.21 -29.91 2.03
CA TRP A 373 -8.92 -29.42 0.69
C TRP A 373 -8.51 -30.49 -0.31
N GLN A 374 -8.05 -31.67 0.13
CA GLN A 374 -7.82 -32.83 -0.74
C GLN A 374 -9.12 -33.48 -1.26
N GLY A 375 -10.26 -33.21 -0.65
CA GLY A 375 -11.57 -33.74 -1.06
C GLY A 375 -12.10 -33.10 -2.36
N SER A 376 -13.10 -33.77 -2.97
CA SER A 376 -13.71 -33.36 -4.25
C SER A 376 -14.77 -32.28 -4.17
N LEU A 377 -15.09 -31.78 -2.98
CA LEU A 377 -16.07 -30.70 -2.78
C LEU A 377 -15.58 -29.37 -3.35
N GLY A 378 -16.49 -28.52 -3.79
CA GLY A 378 -16.14 -27.14 -4.17
C GLY A 378 -15.72 -26.30 -2.95
N ALA A 379 -14.76 -25.39 -3.14
CA ALA A 379 -14.17 -24.58 -2.07
C ALA A 379 -15.17 -23.82 -1.18
N PRO A 380 -16.28 -23.24 -1.67
CA PRO A 380 -17.30 -22.62 -0.82
C PRO A 380 -17.93 -23.60 0.19
N ASN A 381 -18.18 -24.84 -0.23
CA ASN A 381 -18.71 -25.87 0.65
C ASN A 381 -17.67 -26.37 1.64
N LYS A 382 -16.40 -26.53 1.20
CA LYS A 382 -15.29 -26.90 2.08
C LYS A 382 -15.16 -25.91 3.24
N LEU A 383 -15.13 -24.59 2.95
CA LEU A 383 -15.02 -23.58 3.98
C LEU A 383 -16.26 -23.54 4.89
N THR A 384 -17.47 -23.72 4.33
CA THR A 384 -18.68 -23.75 5.14
C THR A 384 -18.70 -24.95 6.09
N PHE A 385 -18.37 -26.15 5.59
CA PHE A 385 -18.31 -27.36 6.43
C PHE A 385 -17.17 -27.28 7.44
N PHE A 386 -16.04 -26.69 7.07
CA PHE A 386 -14.97 -26.42 8.02
C PHE A 386 -15.45 -25.55 9.20
N LEU A 387 -16.21 -24.48 8.93
CA LEU A 387 -16.81 -23.68 9.98
C LEU A 387 -17.83 -24.48 10.80
N GLU A 388 -18.72 -25.22 10.14
CA GLU A 388 -19.84 -25.95 10.75
C GLU A 388 -19.37 -27.14 11.60
N ASP A 389 -18.39 -27.92 11.08
CA ASP A 389 -17.98 -29.19 11.71
C ASP A 389 -16.74 -29.04 12.59
N ALA A 390 -15.79 -28.15 12.20
CA ALA A 390 -14.51 -28.05 12.87
C ALA A 390 -14.37 -26.82 13.79
N ILE A 391 -15.01 -25.70 13.49
CA ILE A 391 -14.81 -24.45 14.25
C ILE A 391 -15.94 -24.20 15.22
N LEU A 392 -17.19 -24.12 14.76
CA LEU A 392 -18.32 -23.74 15.61
C LEU A 392 -18.51 -24.68 16.80
N PRO A 393 -18.38 -26.02 16.70
CA PRO A 393 -18.54 -26.90 17.84
C PRO A 393 -17.52 -26.75 18.97
N ARG A 394 -16.36 -26.12 18.68
CA ARG A 394 -15.26 -25.97 19.66
C ARG A 394 -15.50 -24.89 20.70
N PHE A 395 -16.44 -23.99 20.46
CA PHE A 395 -16.68 -22.84 21.32
C PHE A 395 -18.16 -22.79 21.73
N GLU A 396 -18.41 -22.54 22.99
CA GLU A 396 -19.75 -22.26 23.51
C GLU A 396 -20.07 -20.77 23.49
N GLU A 397 -19.01 -19.93 23.51
CA GLU A 397 -19.10 -18.48 23.49
C GLU A 397 -19.38 -17.94 22.06
N PRO A 398 -19.89 -16.71 21.93
CA PRO A 398 -20.04 -16.07 20.64
C PRO A 398 -18.73 -16.04 19.85
N LEU A 399 -18.77 -16.43 18.59
CA LEU A 399 -17.65 -16.38 17.66
C LEU A 399 -17.89 -15.26 16.66
N ILE A 400 -16.98 -14.28 16.63
CA ILE A 400 -17.07 -13.11 15.76
C ILE A 400 -16.03 -13.25 14.66
N LEU A 401 -16.46 -13.31 13.40
CA LEU A 401 -15.60 -13.18 12.23
C LEU A 401 -15.71 -11.76 11.69
N ALA A 402 -14.66 -10.98 11.89
CA ALA A 402 -14.52 -9.62 11.39
C ALA A 402 -13.63 -9.59 10.16
N MET A 403 -14.12 -9.00 9.08
CA MET A 403 -13.44 -8.86 7.79
C MET A 403 -13.28 -7.38 7.48
N ASP A 404 -12.08 -6.84 7.74
CA ASP A 404 -11.76 -5.44 7.42
C ASP A 404 -11.33 -5.30 5.96
N GLU A 405 -11.63 -4.16 5.35
CA GLU A 405 -11.38 -3.85 3.93
C GLU A 405 -11.88 -4.98 2.99
N ALA A 406 -13.05 -5.58 3.32
CA ALA A 406 -13.61 -6.71 2.57
C ALA A 406 -13.87 -6.39 1.08
N ASP A 407 -14.08 -5.12 0.77
CA ASP A 407 -14.23 -4.60 -0.57
C ASP A 407 -12.93 -4.60 -1.39
N TYR A 408 -11.77 -4.93 -0.78
CA TYR A 408 -10.53 -5.20 -1.51
C TYR A 408 -10.71 -6.29 -2.58
N LEU A 409 -11.55 -7.29 -2.31
CA LEU A 409 -11.85 -8.35 -3.27
C LEU A 409 -12.54 -7.84 -4.55
N LEU A 410 -13.35 -6.78 -4.47
CA LEU A 410 -14.02 -6.19 -5.64
C LEU A 410 -13.04 -5.69 -6.70
N LEU A 411 -11.87 -5.24 -6.25
CA LEU A 411 -10.83 -4.66 -7.10
C LEU A 411 -9.85 -5.71 -7.64
N HIS A 412 -9.67 -6.81 -6.90
CA HIS A 412 -8.54 -7.71 -7.10
C HIS A 412 -8.93 -9.11 -7.53
N THR A 413 -10.25 -9.43 -7.55
CA THR A 413 -10.71 -10.77 -7.94
C THR A 413 -11.91 -10.74 -8.86
N PRO A 414 -12.03 -11.65 -9.84
CA PRO A 414 -13.23 -11.81 -10.64
C PRO A 414 -14.35 -12.55 -9.89
N PHE A 415 -14.03 -13.22 -8.76
CA PHE A 415 -14.97 -14.09 -8.01
C PHE A 415 -15.55 -13.42 -6.76
N TYR A 416 -15.41 -12.12 -6.62
CA TYR A 416 -15.94 -11.40 -5.44
C TYR A 416 -17.45 -11.63 -5.21
N GLN A 417 -18.24 -11.77 -6.27
CA GLN A 417 -19.68 -12.03 -6.17
C GLN A 417 -19.96 -13.38 -5.51
N ASP A 418 -19.21 -14.41 -5.88
CA ASP A 418 -19.34 -15.75 -5.31
C ASP A 418 -18.96 -15.74 -3.82
N PHE A 419 -17.89 -15.05 -3.47
CA PHE A 419 -17.48 -14.92 -2.07
C PHE A 419 -18.54 -14.20 -1.22
N PHE A 420 -19.04 -13.06 -1.67
CA PHE A 420 -20.09 -12.36 -0.92
C PHE A 420 -21.42 -13.09 -0.93
N GLY A 421 -21.70 -13.89 -1.96
CA GLY A 421 -22.78 -14.85 -2.00
C GLY A 421 -22.65 -15.92 -0.91
N LEU A 422 -21.42 -16.43 -0.71
CA LEU A 422 -21.10 -17.36 0.36
C LEU A 422 -21.32 -16.73 1.75
N VAL A 423 -20.77 -15.53 2.01
CA VAL A 423 -20.99 -14.80 3.27
C VAL A 423 -22.48 -14.55 3.53
N ARG A 424 -23.25 -14.21 2.50
CA ARG A 424 -24.71 -14.09 2.59
C ARG A 424 -25.37 -15.42 2.95
N SER A 425 -24.87 -16.55 2.44
CA SER A 425 -25.39 -17.87 2.79
C SER A 425 -25.20 -18.20 4.27
N TRP A 426 -24.07 -17.78 4.87
CA TRP A 426 -23.83 -17.94 6.31
C TRP A 426 -24.79 -17.08 7.15
N HIS A 427 -25.07 -15.86 6.69
CA HIS A 427 -26.10 -15.04 7.31
C HIS A 427 -27.46 -15.74 7.36
N ASN A 428 -27.84 -16.46 6.31
CA ASN A 428 -29.13 -17.19 6.25
C ASN A 428 -29.12 -18.45 7.11
N ARG A 429 -27.98 -19.04 7.43
CA ARG A 429 -27.83 -20.24 8.27
C ARG A 429 -28.06 -20.00 9.77
N ARG A 430 -28.14 -18.75 10.22
CA ARG A 430 -28.32 -18.37 11.64
C ARG A 430 -29.60 -18.96 12.30
N SER A 431 -30.55 -19.45 11.52
CA SER A 431 -31.72 -20.21 12.04
C SER A 431 -31.37 -21.63 12.50
N ARG A 432 -30.14 -22.09 12.30
CA ARG A 432 -29.64 -23.37 12.77
C ARG A 432 -28.88 -23.15 14.07
N GLU A 433 -29.07 -24.08 15.03
CA GLU A 433 -28.52 -23.99 16.38
C GLU A 433 -26.98 -23.76 16.39
N GLU A 434 -26.26 -24.47 15.51
CA GLU A 434 -24.79 -24.35 15.43
C GLU A 434 -24.33 -22.96 15.00
N TRP A 435 -25.14 -22.25 14.20
CA TRP A 435 -24.83 -20.94 13.66
C TRP A 435 -25.36 -19.77 14.51
N GLU A 436 -26.16 -20.01 15.53
CA GLU A 436 -26.70 -18.95 16.39
C GLU A 436 -25.62 -18.12 17.07
N LYS A 437 -24.46 -18.73 17.40
CA LYS A 437 -23.32 -18.04 18.04
C LYS A 437 -22.37 -17.38 17.07
N PHE A 438 -22.61 -17.47 15.74
CA PHE A 438 -21.71 -16.94 14.73
C PHE A 438 -22.10 -15.53 14.29
N ASN A 439 -21.28 -14.56 14.67
CA ASN A 439 -21.44 -13.16 14.31
C ASN A 439 -20.49 -12.77 13.18
N LEU A 440 -20.99 -12.00 12.22
CA LEU A 440 -20.23 -11.48 11.09
C LEU A 440 -20.10 -9.96 11.19
N VAL A 441 -18.89 -9.45 11.01
CA VAL A 441 -18.65 -8.00 10.85
C VAL A 441 -17.90 -7.77 9.54
N LEU A 442 -18.50 -7.00 8.66
CA LEU A 442 -17.94 -6.59 7.38
C LEU A 442 -17.59 -5.10 7.45
N VAL A 443 -16.37 -4.75 7.13
CA VAL A 443 -15.96 -3.34 7.00
C VAL A 443 -15.64 -3.07 5.56
N ILE A 444 -16.30 -2.07 5.00
CA ILE A 444 -16.13 -1.69 3.60
C ILE A 444 -15.99 -0.18 3.44
N SER A 445 -15.20 0.21 2.48
CA SER A 445 -15.12 1.57 2.00
C SER A 445 -16.28 1.85 1.06
N THR A 446 -16.83 3.06 1.07
CA THR A 446 -17.86 3.44 0.10
C THR A 446 -17.26 3.83 -1.27
N GLU A 447 -15.94 3.89 -1.39
CA GLU A 447 -15.25 4.24 -2.63
C GLU A 447 -15.32 3.16 -3.74
N PRO A 448 -15.44 1.85 -3.47
CA PRO A 448 -15.48 0.82 -4.52
C PRO A 448 -16.63 0.95 -5.52
N TYR A 449 -17.74 1.59 -5.15
CA TYR A 449 -18.84 1.82 -6.10
C TYR A 449 -18.45 2.80 -7.24
N LEU A 450 -17.36 3.54 -7.10
CA LEU A 450 -16.75 4.23 -8.25
C LEU A 450 -16.32 3.24 -9.34
N LEU A 451 -16.25 1.94 -9.01
CA LEU A 451 -15.79 0.85 -9.84
C LEU A 451 -16.90 -0.13 -10.25
N ILE A 452 -18.05 -0.11 -9.54
CA ILE A 452 -19.19 -0.99 -9.80
C ILE A 452 -20.26 -0.20 -10.54
N ASP A 453 -20.56 -0.59 -11.77
CA ASP A 453 -21.56 0.09 -12.60
C ASP A 453 -23.01 -0.14 -12.12
N ASP A 454 -23.30 -1.26 -11.45
CA ASP A 454 -24.62 -1.57 -10.91
C ASP A 454 -24.64 -1.61 -9.38
N VAL A 455 -25.07 -0.50 -8.78
CA VAL A 455 -25.18 -0.33 -7.32
C VAL A 455 -26.29 -1.18 -6.69
N SER A 456 -27.26 -1.63 -7.49
CA SER A 456 -28.42 -2.42 -7.00
C SER A 456 -28.03 -3.85 -6.61
N GLN A 457 -26.92 -4.37 -7.15
CA GLN A 457 -26.39 -5.71 -6.88
C GLN A 457 -25.37 -5.77 -5.74
N SER A 458 -25.23 -4.70 -4.94
CA SER A 458 -24.30 -4.67 -3.82
C SER A 458 -24.52 -5.87 -2.86
N PRO A 459 -23.49 -6.70 -2.63
CA PRO A 459 -23.60 -7.89 -1.78
C PRO A 459 -23.79 -7.57 -0.29
N PHE A 460 -23.68 -6.29 0.10
CA PHE A 460 -23.67 -5.85 1.50
C PHE A 460 -25.04 -5.40 2.03
N ASN A 461 -26.12 -6.01 1.56
CA ASN A 461 -27.50 -5.60 1.93
C ASN A 461 -28.13 -6.43 3.04
N VAL A 462 -27.34 -7.20 3.80
CA VAL A 462 -27.83 -8.04 4.92
C VAL A 462 -27.39 -7.51 6.28
N GLY A 463 -28.20 -7.72 7.31
CA GLY A 463 -27.90 -7.34 8.70
C GLY A 463 -27.98 -5.84 8.97
N LEU A 464 -27.35 -5.43 10.09
CA LEU A 464 -27.28 -4.02 10.49
C LEU A 464 -26.25 -3.28 9.65
N LYS A 465 -26.62 -2.10 9.16
CA LYS A 465 -25.70 -1.20 8.45
C LYS A 465 -25.34 -0.03 9.38
N LEU A 466 -24.08 0.06 9.73
CA LEU A 466 -23.53 1.18 10.48
C LEU A 466 -22.81 2.14 9.51
N GLU A 467 -23.37 3.31 9.33
CA GLU A 467 -22.73 4.37 8.54
C GLU A 467 -22.04 5.35 9.50
N LEU A 468 -20.74 5.55 9.28
CA LEU A 468 -19.98 6.51 10.06
C LEU A 468 -20.22 7.92 9.54
N ALA A 469 -20.80 8.75 10.39
CA ALA A 469 -20.96 10.17 10.11
C ALA A 469 -19.67 10.95 10.39
N ASP A 470 -19.57 12.16 9.81
CA ASP A 470 -18.56 13.15 10.20
C ASP A 470 -18.73 13.56 11.67
N PHE A 471 -17.70 14.15 12.23
CA PHE A 471 -17.78 14.72 13.57
C PHE A 471 -18.74 15.89 13.62
N SER A 472 -19.59 15.91 14.62
CA SER A 472 -20.40 17.07 14.97
C SER A 472 -19.52 18.23 15.43
N GLU A 473 -20.05 19.45 15.44
CA GLU A 473 -19.33 20.61 15.97
C GLU A 473 -18.89 20.42 17.43
N ALA A 474 -19.70 19.76 18.24
CA ALA A 474 -19.33 19.41 19.62
C ALA A 474 -18.12 18.47 19.70
N GLN A 475 -18.08 17.47 18.83
CA GLN A 475 -16.96 16.52 18.73
C GLN A 475 -15.70 17.20 18.18
N VAL A 476 -15.83 18.09 17.20
CA VAL A 476 -14.69 18.89 16.69
C VAL A 476 -14.16 19.83 17.77
N ARG A 477 -15.05 20.50 18.54
CA ARG A 477 -14.67 21.35 19.66
C ARG A 477 -13.96 20.56 20.74
N ASP A 478 -14.40 19.36 21.06
CA ASP A 478 -13.74 18.46 22.01
C ASP A 478 -12.35 18.03 21.51
N LEU A 479 -12.24 17.64 20.24
CA LEU A 479 -10.95 17.28 19.64
C LEU A 479 -9.98 18.46 19.56
N ASN A 480 -10.48 19.68 19.26
CA ASN A 480 -9.71 20.93 19.30
C ASN A 480 -9.13 21.16 20.72
N ARG A 481 -9.95 20.98 21.76
CA ARG A 481 -9.51 21.12 23.16
C ARG A 481 -8.43 20.10 23.52
N ARG A 482 -8.55 18.85 23.07
CA ARG A 482 -7.54 17.81 23.25
C ARG A 482 -6.22 18.12 22.54
N HIS A 483 -6.22 18.98 21.52
CA HIS A 483 -5.03 19.50 20.84
C HIS A 483 -4.53 20.84 21.41
N GLY A 484 -5.04 21.28 22.57
CA GLY A 484 -4.66 22.56 23.18
C GLY A 484 -5.36 23.78 22.62
N SER A 485 -6.51 23.59 21.98
CA SER A 485 -7.35 24.66 21.42
C SER A 485 -6.63 25.55 20.40
N PRO A 486 -5.93 24.99 19.40
CA PRO A 486 -5.26 25.79 18.37
C PRO A 486 -6.26 26.63 17.54
N VAL A 487 -7.51 26.20 17.43
CA VAL A 487 -8.60 26.96 16.79
C VAL A 487 -9.39 27.70 17.86
N ALA A 488 -9.35 29.03 17.82
CA ALA A 488 -10.12 29.85 18.75
C ALA A 488 -11.64 29.72 18.48
N GLU A 489 -12.48 29.85 19.52
CA GLU A 489 -13.95 29.71 19.43
C GLU A 489 -14.60 30.45 18.25
N PRO A 490 -14.26 31.72 17.95
CA PRO A 490 -14.86 32.43 16.80
C PRO A 490 -14.51 31.82 15.44
N HIS A 491 -13.45 31.00 15.38
CA HIS A 491 -12.99 30.34 14.16
C HIS A 491 -13.53 28.92 13.99
N LEU A 492 -14.19 28.35 14.99
CA LEU A 492 -14.76 26.98 14.88
C LEU A 492 -15.84 26.87 13.78
N PRO A 493 -16.80 27.81 13.62
CA PRO A 493 -17.75 27.70 12.52
C PRO A 493 -17.10 27.73 11.13
N PRO A 494 -16.20 28.65 10.77
CA PRO A 494 -15.49 28.59 9.49
C PRO A 494 -14.58 27.36 9.37
N PHE A 495 -14.00 26.83 10.45
CA PHE A 495 -13.26 25.58 10.46
C PHE A 495 -14.15 24.37 10.12
N MET A 496 -15.37 24.35 10.68
CA MET A 496 -16.39 23.36 10.33
C MET A 496 -16.83 23.50 8.87
N THR A 497 -16.98 24.72 8.36
CA THR A 497 -17.32 24.95 6.95
C THR A 497 -16.25 24.42 6.00
N LEU A 498 -14.96 24.57 6.36
CA LEU A 498 -13.84 24.09 5.55
C LEU A 498 -13.75 22.56 5.53
N LEU A 499 -13.88 21.91 6.70
CA LEU A 499 -13.58 20.50 6.87
C LEU A 499 -14.82 19.62 7.03
N ASN A 500 -15.96 20.25 7.30
CA ASN A 500 -17.25 19.60 7.53
C ASN A 500 -17.19 18.45 8.56
N GLY A 501 -16.28 18.55 9.54
CA GLY A 501 -16.10 17.53 10.56
C GLY A 501 -15.51 16.21 10.07
N HIS A 502 -14.92 16.15 8.87
CA HIS A 502 -14.27 14.93 8.39
C HIS A 502 -13.16 14.50 9.36
N PRO A 503 -13.21 13.28 9.96
CA PRO A 503 -12.35 12.89 11.07
C PRO A 503 -10.85 13.07 10.80
N TYR A 504 -10.38 12.54 9.66
CA TYR A 504 -8.96 12.66 9.29
C TYR A 504 -8.55 14.10 8.99
N LEU A 505 -9.33 14.83 8.19
CA LEU A 505 -8.99 16.21 7.81
C LEU A 505 -9.00 17.14 9.03
N THR A 506 -9.98 16.98 9.93
CA THR A 506 -10.05 17.72 11.20
C THR A 506 -8.80 17.46 12.04
N ARG A 507 -8.45 16.20 12.25
CA ARG A 507 -7.25 15.86 13.02
C ARG A 507 -5.97 16.33 12.34
N LYS A 508 -5.89 16.25 11.00
CA LYS A 508 -4.75 16.71 10.20
C LYS A 508 -4.55 18.22 10.33
N ALA A 509 -5.63 18.99 10.26
CA ALA A 509 -5.60 20.44 10.45
C ALA A 509 -5.09 20.81 11.86
N LEU A 510 -5.69 20.22 12.90
CA LEU A 510 -5.31 20.48 14.29
C LEU A 510 -3.85 20.08 14.55
N TYR A 511 -3.42 18.93 14.07
CA TYR A 511 -2.03 18.48 14.15
C TYR A 511 -1.07 19.48 13.50
N THR A 512 -1.34 19.89 12.26
CA THR A 512 -0.50 20.86 11.54
C THR A 512 -0.41 22.18 12.28
N MET A 513 -1.55 22.72 12.77
CA MET A 513 -1.57 23.96 13.54
C MET A 513 -0.69 23.90 14.80
N VAL A 514 -0.69 22.74 15.48
CA VAL A 514 0.06 22.57 16.71
C VAL A 514 1.54 22.31 16.44
N THR A 515 1.88 21.38 15.54
CA THR A 515 3.27 20.93 15.31
C THR A 515 4.07 21.90 14.48
N GLU A 516 3.46 22.50 13.45
CA GLU A 516 4.09 23.47 12.56
C GLU A 516 3.86 24.92 13.02
N ARG A 517 3.12 25.12 14.13
CA ARG A 517 2.76 26.45 14.68
C ARG A 517 2.04 27.36 13.67
N VAL A 518 1.21 26.76 12.83
CA VAL A 518 0.42 27.46 11.80
C VAL A 518 -0.81 28.06 12.43
N THR A 519 -1.07 29.35 12.18
CA THR A 519 -2.31 30.00 12.65
C THR A 519 -3.50 29.65 11.74
N TRP A 520 -4.74 29.90 12.22
CA TRP A 520 -5.93 29.66 11.40
C TRP A 520 -5.94 30.43 10.06
N PRO A 521 -5.59 31.73 9.99
CA PRO A 521 -5.47 32.42 8.72
C PRO A 521 -4.43 31.81 7.77
N ASP A 522 -3.29 31.37 8.30
CA ASP A 522 -2.24 30.76 7.49
C ASP A 522 -2.70 29.38 6.97
N LEU A 523 -3.37 28.59 7.83
CA LEU A 523 -3.97 27.32 7.41
C LEU A 523 -4.92 27.49 6.24
N LEU A 524 -5.79 28.50 6.27
CA LEU A 524 -6.73 28.80 5.19
C LEU A 524 -6.01 29.08 3.85
N GLN A 525 -4.89 29.80 3.89
CA GLN A 525 -4.12 30.11 2.68
C GLN A 525 -3.47 28.87 2.05
N ILE A 526 -3.01 27.93 2.88
CA ILE A 526 -2.31 26.75 2.41
C ILE A 526 -3.20 25.50 2.26
N ALA A 527 -4.41 25.53 2.79
CA ALA A 527 -5.28 24.35 2.91
C ALA A 527 -5.48 23.61 1.57
N ALA A 528 -5.80 24.35 0.50
CA ALA A 528 -6.04 23.78 -0.83
C ALA A 528 -4.79 23.74 -1.71
N SER A 529 -3.63 24.20 -1.21
CA SER A 529 -2.40 24.17 -2.00
C SER A 529 -1.82 22.75 -2.06
N ASP A 530 -1.08 22.47 -3.11
CA ASP A 530 -0.38 21.18 -3.26
C ASP A 530 0.59 20.86 -2.12
N GLN A 531 1.14 21.89 -1.53
CA GLN A 531 2.01 21.78 -0.37
C GLN A 531 1.25 21.92 0.96
N GLY A 532 -0.07 22.13 0.90
CA GLY A 532 -0.93 22.23 2.07
C GLY A 532 -1.13 20.91 2.80
N PRO A 533 -1.70 20.93 4.01
CA PRO A 533 -1.91 19.72 4.79
C PRO A 533 -2.85 18.73 4.11
N PHE A 534 -3.72 19.18 3.21
CA PHE A 534 -4.69 18.34 2.51
C PHE A 534 -4.28 18.00 1.07
N GLY A 535 -3.14 18.49 0.59
CA GLY A 535 -2.70 18.30 -0.79
C GLY A 535 -2.66 16.83 -1.22
N ASP A 536 -2.12 15.94 -0.38
CA ASP A 536 -2.06 14.50 -0.67
C ASP A 536 -3.45 13.87 -0.77
N HIS A 537 -4.35 14.23 0.14
CA HIS A 537 -5.73 13.75 0.14
C HIS A 537 -6.49 14.19 -1.13
N LEU A 538 -6.38 15.46 -1.50
CA LEU A 538 -7.02 16.01 -2.70
C LEU A 538 -6.47 15.37 -3.98
N ARG A 539 -5.14 15.24 -4.09
CA ARG A 539 -4.49 14.59 -5.25
C ARG A 539 -4.92 13.15 -5.42
N ARG A 540 -5.04 12.41 -4.33
CA ARG A 540 -5.50 11.03 -4.38
C ARG A 540 -6.92 10.92 -4.96
N HIS A 541 -7.84 11.81 -4.57
CA HIS A 541 -9.18 11.83 -5.15
C HIS A 541 -9.16 12.21 -6.63
N GLN A 542 -8.34 13.18 -7.02
CA GLN A 542 -8.14 13.53 -8.43
C GLN A 542 -7.63 12.33 -9.22
N TRP A 543 -6.63 11.61 -8.68
CA TRP A 543 -6.10 10.41 -9.30
C TRP A 543 -7.16 9.31 -9.49
N GLY A 544 -7.93 8.99 -8.45
CA GLY A 544 -9.01 8.00 -8.52
C GLY A 544 -10.12 8.31 -9.54
N MET A 545 -10.20 9.58 -9.97
CA MET A 545 -11.15 10.04 -11.01
C MET A 545 -10.51 10.21 -12.39
N GLN A 546 -9.20 9.96 -12.55
CA GLN A 546 -8.47 10.25 -13.79
C GLN A 546 -9.08 9.54 -15.00
N ASP A 547 -9.39 8.26 -14.87
CA ASP A 547 -9.96 7.42 -15.90
C ASP A 547 -11.50 7.52 -15.97
N LYS A 548 -12.12 8.49 -15.26
CA LYS A 548 -13.57 8.64 -15.14
C LYS A 548 -14.01 10.07 -15.48
N PRO A 549 -13.98 10.45 -16.76
CA PRO A 549 -14.27 11.82 -17.19
C PRO A 549 -15.66 12.31 -16.76
N GLN A 550 -16.67 11.43 -16.75
CA GLN A 550 -18.02 11.76 -16.30
C GLN A 550 -18.07 12.22 -14.83
N LEU A 551 -17.32 11.56 -13.94
CA LEU A 551 -17.26 11.95 -12.53
C LEU A 551 -16.49 13.27 -12.33
N ARG A 552 -15.42 13.49 -13.09
CA ARG A 552 -14.68 14.77 -13.07
C ARG A 552 -15.55 15.91 -13.53
N GLU A 553 -16.30 15.72 -14.61
CA GLU A 553 -17.20 16.76 -15.16
C GLU A 553 -18.34 17.06 -14.19
N ALA A 554 -18.97 16.02 -13.61
CA ALA A 554 -20.00 16.18 -12.59
C ALA A 554 -19.48 16.93 -11.37
N LEU A 555 -18.31 16.58 -10.84
CA LEU A 555 -17.70 17.28 -9.72
C LEU A 555 -17.38 18.74 -10.08
N ALA A 556 -16.82 18.99 -11.25
CA ALA A 556 -16.54 20.35 -11.74
C ALA A 556 -17.83 21.18 -11.89
N GLN A 557 -18.92 20.57 -12.35
CA GLN A 557 -20.24 21.20 -12.44
C GLN A 557 -20.77 21.58 -11.05
N ILE A 558 -20.66 20.66 -10.07
CA ILE A 558 -21.08 20.92 -8.68
C ILE A 558 -20.27 22.05 -8.08
N ILE A 559 -18.96 22.07 -8.23
CA ILE A 559 -18.08 23.14 -7.72
C ILE A 559 -18.44 24.50 -8.31
N ARG A 560 -18.80 24.57 -9.60
CA ARG A 560 -19.11 25.83 -10.29
C ARG A 560 -20.52 26.34 -10.02
N SER A 561 -21.50 25.46 -9.93
CA SER A 561 -22.91 25.82 -9.95
C SER A 561 -23.75 25.27 -8.79
N ASN A 562 -23.15 24.46 -7.93
CA ASN A 562 -23.81 23.70 -6.87
C ASN A 562 -24.96 22.82 -7.38
N ARG A 563 -24.86 22.36 -8.63
CA ARG A 563 -25.85 21.50 -9.30
C ARG A 563 -25.12 20.39 -10.06
N CYS A 564 -25.80 19.27 -10.27
CA CYS A 564 -25.32 18.16 -11.09
C CYS A 564 -26.46 17.66 -11.98
N SER A 565 -26.25 17.61 -13.28
CA SER A 565 -27.24 17.10 -14.24
C SER A 565 -27.20 15.56 -14.40
N ASP A 566 -26.13 14.92 -13.93
CA ASP A 566 -25.96 13.47 -13.98
C ASP A 566 -26.25 12.87 -12.59
N GLU A 567 -27.44 12.32 -12.42
CA GLU A 567 -27.88 11.71 -11.15
C GLU A 567 -27.01 10.52 -10.73
N GLN A 568 -26.51 9.72 -11.69
CA GLN A 568 -25.64 8.57 -11.36
C GLN A 568 -24.27 9.05 -10.89
N ALA A 569 -23.70 10.03 -11.57
CA ALA A 569 -22.44 10.63 -11.15
C ALA A 569 -22.59 11.35 -9.80
N LEU A 570 -23.68 12.09 -9.58
CA LEU A 570 -23.98 12.72 -8.30
C LEU A 570 -24.08 11.69 -7.17
N PHE A 571 -24.83 10.61 -7.38
CA PHE A 571 -24.96 9.53 -6.40
C PHE A 571 -23.59 8.90 -6.07
N ARG A 572 -22.76 8.69 -7.08
CA ARG A 572 -21.40 8.17 -6.90
C ARG A 572 -20.52 9.13 -6.10
N LEU A 573 -20.55 10.43 -6.38
CA LEU A 573 -19.80 11.47 -5.67
C LEU A 573 -20.29 11.64 -4.21
N LEU A 574 -21.60 11.57 -3.97
CA LEU A 574 -22.19 11.59 -2.62
C LEU A 574 -21.68 10.39 -1.80
N ARG A 575 -21.71 9.21 -2.40
CA ARG A 575 -21.22 7.99 -1.76
C ARG A 575 -19.72 7.99 -1.52
N ALA A 576 -18.92 8.67 -2.37
CA ALA A 576 -17.49 8.90 -2.17
C ALA A 576 -17.17 9.87 -1.04
N GLY A 577 -18.16 10.54 -0.49
CA GLY A 577 -17.93 11.60 0.47
C GLY A 577 -17.29 12.86 -0.12
N LEU A 578 -17.22 12.95 -1.47
CA LEU A 578 -16.67 14.10 -2.18
C LEU A 578 -17.66 15.25 -2.30
N VAL A 579 -18.93 14.94 -2.21
CA VAL A 579 -20.05 15.90 -2.25
C VAL A 579 -21.03 15.58 -1.14
N LYS A 580 -21.69 16.59 -0.60
CA LYS A 580 -22.76 16.45 0.40
C LYS A 580 -23.96 17.28 -0.04
N GLY A 581 -25.15 16.79 0.25
CA GLY A 581 -26.41 17.49 -0.04
C GLY A 581 -27.58 16.53 0.04
N SER A 582 -28.80 17.06 0.16
CA SER A 582 -30.03 16.33 -0.15
C SER A 582 -30.09 16.17 -1.67
N GLY A 583 -30.33 14.94 -2.16
CA GLY A 583 -30.38 14.62 -3.58
C GLY A 583 -31.52 15.29 -4.37
N ASP A 584 -31.96 16.47 -4.00
CA ASP A 584 -32.86 17.30 -4.79
C ASP A 584 -32.02 17.98 -5.89
N VAL A 585 -32.19 17.51 -7.11
CA VAL A 585 -31.58 17.97 -8.37
C VAL A 585 -32.07 19.37 -8.74
#